data_bdf1118f76a8c8e743c8d98ed4d7ae3a
#
_entry.id   bdf1118f76a8c8e743c8d98ed4d7ae3a
#
_cell.length_a   1.000
_cell.length_b   1.000
_cell.length_c   1.000
_cell.angle_alpha   90.00
_cell.angle_beta   90.00
_cell.angle_gamma   90.00
#
_symmetry.space_group_name_H-M   'P 1'
#
loop_
_entity.id
_entity.type
_entity.pdbx_description
1 polymer ?
#
loop_
_entity_poly.entity_id
_entity_poly.type
_entity_poly.pdbx_seq_one_letter_code
_entity_poly.pdbx_strand_id
1 'polypeptide(L)'
;MHILIIEDEEQLCCSIAEGLRMNGYETDTCFDGNEGLELCMTESYDLILLDLNLPGTDGLDILQQFRTSDSTTPVLILSARGQIQDKVEGLDLGANDYLTKPFHFEELEARIRSLTRRKFIQENVCLKC
;
A
#
# COMPACT_ATOMS: atom_id res chain seq x y z
N MET A 1 -4.70 -6.05 11.93
CA MET A 1 -3.83 -5.26 11.05
C MET A 1 -4.70 -4.55 10.03
N HIS A 2 -4.50 -3.25 9.88
CA HIS A 2 -5.37 -2.37 9.09
C HIS A 2 -4.66 -1.92 7.82
N ILE A 3 -5.25 -2.20 6.66
CA ILE A 3 -4.66 -1.92 5.35
C ILE A 3 -5.56 -0.97 4.57
N LEU A 4 -4.98 0.10 4.02
CA LEU A 4 -5.67 1.00 3.10
C LEU A 4 -5.38 0.57 1.67
N ILE A 5 -6.41 0.45 0.84
CA ILE A 5 -6.29 0.11 -0.58
C ILE A 5 -6.77 1.29 -1.41
N ILE A 6 -5.86 1.90 -2.17
CA ILE A 6 -6.17 3.02 -3.06
C ILE A 6 -6.04 2.51 -4.49
N GLU A 7 -7.17 2.22 -5.14
CA GLU A 7 -7.22 1.59 -6.45
C GLU A 7 -8.52 2.02 -7.15
N ASP A 8 -8.43 2.63 -8.32
CA ASP A 8 -9.60 3.14 -9.04
C ASP A 8 -10.42 2.06 -9.75
N GLU A 9 -9.83 0.91 -10.03
CA GLU A 9 -10.55 -0.22 -10.59
C GLU A 9 -11.33 -0.91 -9.49
N GLU A 10 -12.64 -0.60 -9.39
CA GLU A 10 -13.47 -1.03 -8.26
C GLU A 10 -13.49 -2.55 -8.07
N GLN A 11 -13.62 -3.31 -9.15
CA GLN A 11 -13.65 -4.77 -9.05
C GLN A 11 -12.36 -5.32 -8.47
N LEU A 12 -11.22 -4.81 -8.94
CA LEU A 12 -9.92 -5.23 -8.42
C LEU A 12 -9.77 -4.84 -6.96
N CYS A 13 -10.13 -3.61 -6.61
CA CYS A 13 -10.05 -3.12 -5.24
C CYS A 13 -10.89 -3.99 -4.30
N CYS A 14 -12.13 -4.27 -4.67
CA CYS A 14 -13.02 -5.10 -3.85
C CYS A 14 -12.53 -6.54 -3.75
N SER A 15 -11.98 -7.08 -4.82
CA SER A 15 -11.43 -8.43 -4.83
C SER A 15 -10.23 -8.56 -3.88
N ILE A 16 -9.32 -7.58 -3.93
CA ILE A 16 -8.18 -7.54 -3.01
C ILE A 16 -8.66 -7.42 -1.56
N ALA A 17 -9.59 -6.50 -1.30
CA ALA A 17 -10.12 -6.29 0.03
C ALA A 17 -10.77 -7.54 0.60
N GLU A 18 -11.57 -8.23 -0.22
CA GLU A 18 -12.24 -9.47 0.20
C GLU A 18 -11.22 -10.54 0.54
N GLY A 19 -10.22 -10.75 -0.31
CA GLY A 19 -9.16 -11.73 -0.05
C GLY A 19 -8.39 -11.43 1.22
N LEU A 20 -8.07 -10.17 1.47
CA LEU A 20 -7.36 -9.77 2.69
C LEU A 20 -8.21 -9.96 3.93
N ARG A 21 -9.51 -9.62 3.87
CA ARG A 21 -10.42 -9.85 4.99
C ARG A 21 -10.53 -11.32 5.35
N MET A 22 -10.55 -12.19 4.34
CA MET A 22 -10.56 -13.64 4.56
C MET A 22 -9.31 -14.13 5.28
N ASN A 23 -8.22 -13.40 5.18
CA ASN A 23 -6.96 -13.72 5.86
C ASN A 23 -6.80 -12.95 7.18
N GLY A 24 -7.86 -12.31 7.66
CA GLY A 24 -7.86 -11.67 8.97
C GLY A 24 -7.44 -10.21 9.00
N TYR A 25 -7.24 -9.57 7.84
CA TYR A 25 -6.90 -8.15 7.79
C TYR A 25 -8.16 -7.29 7.79
N GLU A 26 -8.07 -6.12 8.41
CA GLU A 26 -9.07 -5.06 8.26
C GLU A 26 -8.68 -4.20 7.08
N THR A 27 -9.65 -3.82 6.24
CA THR A 27 -9.36 -3.05 5.03
C THR A 27 -10.27 -1.84 4.91
N ASP A 28 -9.68 -0.72 4.48
CA ASP A 28 -10.42 0.44 3.97
C ASP A 28 -10.10 0.54 2.49
N THR A 29 -11.10 0.93 1.69
CA THR A 29 -10.94 1.05 0.24
C THR A 29 -11.30 2.46 -0.21
N CYS A 30 -10.59 2.96 -1.22
CA CYS A 30 -10.97 4.18 -1.93
C CYS A 30 -10.57 4.09 -3.38
N PHE A 31 -11.27 4.85 -4.23
CA PHE A 31 -11.17 4.71 -5.68
C PHE A 31 -10.59 5.94 -6.36
N ASP A 32 -10.24 6.98 -5.64
CA ASP A 32 -9.59 8.15 -6.22
C ASP A 32 -8.45 8.66 -5.33
N GLY A 33 -7.55 9.43 -5.95
CA GLY A 33 -6.35 9.88 -5.27
C GLY A 33 -6.59 10.94 -4.21
N ASN A 34 -7.61 11.78 -4.38
CA ASN A 34 -7.89 12.83 -3.40
C ASN A 34 -8.37 12.23 -2.08
N GLU A 35 -9.31 11.29 -2.15
CA GLU A 35 -9.78 10.57 -0.97
C GLU A 35 -8.64 9.74 -0.36
N GLY A 36 -7.86 9.09 -1.21
CA GLY A 36 -6.73 8.28 -0.75
C GLY A 36 -5.72 9.10 0.02
N LEU A 37 -5.36 10.26 -0.49
CA LEU A 37 -4.43 11.15 0.21
C LEU A 37 -5.00 11.61 1.55
N GLU A 38 -6.28 11.99 1.58
CA GLU A 38 -6.92 12.41 2.82
C GLU A 38 -6.88 11.29 3.88
N LEU A 39 -7.21 10.06 3.48
CA LEU A 39 -7.17 8.93 4.41
C LEU A 39 -5.75 8.64 4.91
N CYS A 40 -4.75 8.71 4.02
CA CYS A 40 -3.36 8.54 4.42
C CYS A 40 -2.93 9.55 5.48
N MET A 41 -3.41 10.78 5.37
CA MET A 41 -2.98 11.86 6.24
C MET A 41 -3.77 11.91 7.55
N THR A 42 -4.98 11.39 7.60
CA THR A 42 -5.86 11.50 8.77
C THR A 42 -6.00 10.22 9.57
N GLU A 43 -5.79 9.05 8.96
CA GLU A 43 -5.96 7.77 9.62
C GLU A 43 -4.62 7.04 9.73
N SER A 44 -4.56 6.07 10.65
CA SER A 44 -3.36 5.24 10.83
C SER A 44 -3.56 3.88 10.20
N TYR A 45 -2.60 3.46 9.40
CA TYR A 45 -2.61 2.15 8.75
C TYR A 45 -1.33 1.40 9.00
N ASP A 46 -1.40 0.08 8.94
CA ASP A 46 -0.23 -0.79 9.05
C ASP A 46 0.46 -0.98 7.71
N LEU A 47 -0.28 -0.77 6.62
CA LEU A 47 0.25 -0.84 5.26
C LEU A 47 -0.70 -0.13 4.31
N ILE A 48 -0.15 0.47 3.26
CA ILE A 48 -0.94 1.13 2.21
C ILE A 48 -0.63 0.44 0.88
N LEU A 49 -1.69 -0.01 0.19
CA LEU A 49 -1.61 -0.49 -1.19
C LEU A 49 -2.01 0.68 -2.09
N LEU A 50 -1.13 1.06 -3.00
CA LEU A 50 -1.29 2.29 -3.77
C LEU A 50 -1.13 2.03 -5.26
N ASP A 51 -2.19 2.30 -6.04
CA ASP A 51 -2.09 2.36 -7.49
C ASP A 51 -1.52 3.72 -7.90
N LEU A 52 -0.80 3.76 -9.00
CA LEU A 52 -0.21 5.01 -9.48
C LEU A 52 -1.16 5.80 -10.38
N ASN A 53 -1.96 5.11 -11.19
CA ASN A 53 -2.85 5.77 -12.16
C ASN A 53 -4.22 6.01 -11.55
N LEU A 54 -4.35 7.06 -10.76
CA LEU A 54 -5.59 7.38 -10.05
C LEU A 54 -6.21 8.66 -10.61
N PRO A 55 -7.56 8.75 -10.65
CA PRO A 55 -8.19 10.04 -10.89
C PRO A 55 -7.96 10.95 -9.69
N GLY A 56 -7.96 12.24 -9.93
CA GLY A 56 -7.65 13.23 -8.88
C GLY A 56 -6.16 13.36 -8.69
N THR A 57 -5.64 13.01 -7.52
CA THR A 57 -4.20 13.09 -7.24
C THR A 57 -3.50 11.83 -7.70
N ASP A 58 -2.44 11.97 -8.50
CA ASP A 58 -1.63 10.85 -8.97
C ASP A 58 -0.97 10.10 -7.80
N GLY A 59 -0.81 8.78 -7.97
CA GLY A 59 -0.27 7.94 -6.90
C GLY A 59 1.14 8.32 -6.45
N LEU A 60 2.01 8.74 -7.37
CA LEU A 60 3.37 9.18 -6.98
C LEU A 60 3.32 10.46 -6.16
N ASP A 61 2.38 11.37 -6.46
CA ASP A 61 2.20 12.58 -5.68
C ASP A 61 1.67 12.27 -4.28
N ILE A 62 0.77 11.29 -4.17
CA ILE A 62 0.27 10.83 -2.87
C ILE A 62 1.44 10.31 -2.04
N LEU A 63 2.28 9.46 -2.62
CA LEU A 63 3.42 8.88 -1.93
C LEU A 63 4.37 9.97 -1.45
N GLN A 64 4.70 10.91 -2.31
CA GLN A 64 5.60 12.01 -1.98
C GLN A 64 5.06 12.83 -0.81
N GLN A 65 3.79 13.24 -0.89
CA GLN A 65 3.17 14.02 0.18
C GLN A 65 3.05 13.23 1.47
N PHE A 66 2.66 11.97 1.40
CA PHE A 66 2.54 11.12 2.58
C PHE A 66 3.88 10.98 3.30
N ARG A 67 4.97 10.82 2.56
CA ARG A 67 6.31 10.65 3.13
C ARG A 67 6.83 11.91 3.82
N THR A 68 6.27 13.07 3.56
CA THR A 68 6.65 14.28 4.33
C THR A 68 6.17 14.21 5.77
N SER A 69 5.13 13.45 6.06
CA SER A 69 4.56 13.34 7.40
C SER A 69 4.73 11.95 8.04
N ASP A 70 5.00 10.92 7.26
CA ASP A 70 5.15 9.55 7.77
C ASP A 70 6.22 8.83 6.95
N SER A 71 7.33 8.49 7.60
CA SER A 71 8.44 7.78 6.97
C SER A 71 8.47 6.30 7.27
N THR A 72 7.54 5.78 8.08
CA THR A 72 7.62 4.41 8.61
C THR A 72 6.55 3.46 8.09
N THR A 73 5.36 3.95 7.77
CA THR A 73 4.28 3.08 7.29
C THR A 73 4.65 2.45 5.94
N PRO A 74 4.64 1.11 5.82
CA PRO A 74 4.96 0.48 4.54
C PRO A 74 3.97 0.86 3.45
N VAL A 75 4.48 1.17 2.27
CA VAL A 75 3.68 1.43 1.07
C VAL A 75 4.11 0.43 -0.01
N LEU A 76 3.14 -0.33 -0.51
CA LEU A 76 3.33 -1.26 -1.62
C LEU A 76 2.59 -0.70 -2.83
N ILE A 77 3.33 -0.40 -3.90
CA ILE A 77 2.74 0.10 -5.13
C ILE A 77 2.23 -1.08 -5.96
N LEU A 78 0.99 -0.98 -6.45
CA LEU A 78 0.40 -1.90 -7.41
C LEU A 78 0.15 -1.12 -8.69
N SER A 79 0.81 -1.48 -9.80
CA SER A 79 0.67 -0.68 -11.01
C SER A 79 0.89 -1.48 -12.27
N ALA A 80 0.22 -1.06 -13.35
CA ALA A 80 0.49 -1.58 -14.69
C ALA A 80 1.79 -0.99 -15.27
N ARG A 81 2.36 0.06 -14.66
CA ARG A 81 3.65 0.62 -15.07
C ARG A 81 4.76 -0.33 -14.66
N GLY A 82 5.24 -1.13 -15.61
CA GLY A 82 6.20 -2.21 -15.32
C GLY A 82 7.64 -1.93 -15.74
N GLN A 83 7.94 -0.71 -16.20
CA GLN A 83 9.30 -0.37 -16.60
C GLN A 83 10.22 -0.23 -15.39
N ILE A 84 11.51 -0.49 -15.59
CA ILE A 84 12.48 -0.38 -14.52
C ILE A 84 12.50 1.05 -13.96
N GLN A 85 12.40 2.07 -14.84
CA GLN A 85 12.38 3.47 -14.40
C GLN A 85 11.21 3.76 -13.47
N ASP A 86 10.02 3.19 -13.76
CA ASP A 86 8.84 3.37 -12.91
C ASP A 86 9.08 2.80 -11.52
N LYS A 87 9.67 1.61 -11.46
CA LYS A 87 9.95 0.96 -10.18
C LYS A 87 10.99 1.72 -9.38
N VAL A 88 12.04 2.18 -10.03
CA VAL A 88 13.10 2.97 -9.37
C VAL A 88 12.51 4.26 -8.83
N GLU A 89 11.71 4.97 -9.63
CA GLU A 89 11.08 6.22 -9.20
C GLU A 89 10.19 6.00 -7.97
N GLY A 90 9.34 4.97 -7.98
CA GLY A 90 8.47 4.65 -6.85
C GLY A 90 9.25 4.35 -5.59
N LEU A 91 10.29 3.53 -5.71
CA LEU A 91 11.12 3.17 -4.56
C LEU A 91 11.91 4.37 -4.04
N ASP A 92 12.44 5.20 -4.93
CA ASP A 92 13.18 6.41 -4.55
C ASP A 92 12.30 7.42 -3.83
N LEU A 93 11.01 7.50 -4.19
CA LEU A 93 10.06 8.38 -3.52
C LEU A 93 9.59 7.85 -2.17
N GLY A 94 9.96 6.62 -1.82
CA GLY A 94 9.71 6.10 -0.50
C GLY A 94 8.80 4.88 -0.43
N ALA A 95 8.45 4.25 -1.56
CA ALA A 95 7.74 2.98 -1.53
C ALA A 95 8.67 1.87 -1.01
N ASN A 96 8.08 0.91 -0.31
CA ASN A 96 8.83 -0.22 0.24
C ASN A 96 8.91 -1.38 -0.73
N ASP A 97 7.97 -1.47 -1.67
CA ASP A 97 7.95 -2.51 -2.68
C ASP A 97 7.10 -2.08 -3.86
N TYR A 98 7.18 -2.81 -4.97
CA TYR A 98 6.49 -2.49 -6.20
C TYR A 98 6.05 -3.78 -6.87
N LEU A 99 4.74 -3.95 -7.07
CA LEU A 99 4.18 -5.15 -7.70
C LEU A 99 3.47 -4.76 -8.99
N THR A 100 3.91 -5.34 -10.11
CA THR A 100 3.37 -5.03 -11.44
C THR A 100 2.11 -5.83 -11.72
N LYS A 101 1.09 -5.18 -12.28
CA LYS A 101 -0.13 -5.83 -12.76
C LYS A 101 0.12 -6.47 -14.13
N PRO A 102 -0.47 -7.62 -14.43
CA PRO A 102 -1.28 -8.45 -13.55
C PRO A 102 -0.43 -9.22 -12.54
N PHE A 103 -1.00 -9.51 -11.38
CA PHE A 103 -0.30 -10.25 -10.33
C PHE A 103 -1.23 -11.34 -9.77
N HIS A 104 -0.65 -12.31 -9.09
CA HIS A 104 -1.42 -13.32 -8.35
C HIS A 104 -1.65 -12.83 -6.92
N PHE A 105 -2.83 -13.07 -6.39
CA PHE A 105 -3.15 -12.69 -5.02
C PHE A 105 -2.15 -13.26 -4.02
N GLU A 106 -1.69 -14.48 -4.26
CA GLU A 106 -0.70 -15.14 -3.40
C GLU A 106 0.60 -14.35 -3.32
N GLU A 107 1.03 -13.75 -4.43
CA GLU A 107 2.24 -12.91 -4.45
C GLU A 107 2.00 -11.62 -3.67
N LEU A 108 0.85 -10.99 -3.88
CA LEU A 108 0.48 -9.79 -3.13
C LEU A 108 0.50 -10.05 -1.62
N GLU A 109 -0.15 -11.12 -1.19
CA GLU A 109 -0.22 -11.48 0.22
C GLU A 109 1.17 -11.77 0.79
N ALA A 110 2.02 -12.47 0.04
CA ALA A 110 3.39 -12.75 0.50
C ALA A 110 4.19 -11.47 0.69
N ARG A 111 4.04 -10.49 -0.19
CA ARG A 111 4.72 -9.20 -0.05
C ARG A 111 4.18 -8.40 1.15
N ILE A 112 2.88 -8.45 1.38
CA ILE A 112 2.28 -7.82 2.56
C ILE A 112 2.87 -8.42 3.84
N ARG A 113 2.95 -9.73 3.93
CA ARG A 113 3.55 -10.39 5.09
C ARG A 113 5.00 -9.99 5.28
N SER A 114 5.76 -9.94 4.20
CA SER A 114 7.15 -9.51 4.24
C SER A 114 7.31 -8.08 4.77
N LEU A 115 6.49 -7.17 4.28
CA LEU A 115 6.57 -5.76 4.67
C LEU A 115 6.11 -5.50 6.09
N THR A 116 5.16 -6.29 6.60
CA THR A 116 4.62 -6.11 7.95
C THR A 116 5.34 -6.94 9.00
N ARG A 117 6.12 -7.93 8.60
CA ARG A 117 6.86 -8.81 9.50
C ARG A 117 7.86 -8.04 10.37
N ARG A 118 8.55 -7.05 9.81
CA ARG A 118 9.50 -6.23 10.56
C ARG A 118 8.84 -5.52 11.72
N LYS A 119 7.68 -4.93 11.48
CA LYS A 119 6.93 -4.23 12.52
C LYS A 119 6.56 -5.18 13.64
N PHE A 120 6.06 -6.35 13.29
CA PHE A 120 5.68 -7.38 14.26
C PHE A 120 6.88 -7.84 15.10
N ILE A 121 8.02 -8.10 14.44
CA ILE A 121 9.24 -8.53 15.13
C ILE A 121 9.75 -7.43 16.07
N GLN A 122 9.73 -6.18 15.64
CA GLN A 122 10.16 -5.05 16.46
C GLN A 122 9.27 -4.90 17.69
N GLU A 123 7.97 -5.02 17.53
CA GLU A 123 7.03 -4.96 18.65
C GLU A 123 7.29 -6.08 19.65
N ASN A 124 7.54 -7.30 19.18
CA ASN A 124 7.86 -8.43 20.05
C ASN A 124 9.17 -8.22 20.81
N VAL A 125 10.20 -7.70 20.15
CA VAL A 125 11.48 -7.40 20.80
C VAL A 125 11.30 -6.36 21.87
N CYS A 126 10.51 -5.31 21.59
CA CYS A 126 10.22 -4.26 22.55
C CYS A 126 9.50 -4.82 23.79
N LEU A 127 8.58 -5.74 23.59
CA LEU A 127 7.84 -6.38 24.68
C LEU A 127 8.71 -7.24 25.55
N LYS A 128 9.82 -7.75 25.05
CA LYS A 128 10.75 -8.60 25.80
C LYS A 128 11.75 -7.80 26.62
N CYS A 129 11.91 -6.54 26.28
CA CYS A 129 12.78 -5.65 27.03
C CYS A 129 12.05 -5.10 28.24
#